data_1d711dd7e8a633834f2f11931ef0a643
#
_entry.id   1d711dd7e8a633834f2f11931ef0a643
#
_cell.length_a   1.000
_cell.length_b   1.000
_cell.length_c   1.000
_cell.angle_alpha   90.00
_cell.angle_beta   90.00
_cell.angle_gamma   90.00
#
_symmetry.space_group_name_H-M   'P 1'
#
loop_
_entity.id
_entity.type
_entity.pdbx_description
1 polymer ?
#
loop_
_entity_poly.entity_id
_entity_poly.type
_entity_poly.pdbx_seq_one_letter_code
_entity_poly.pdbx_strand_id
1 'polypeptide(L)'
;MNEVFLMGKIITCIKFGFIINSKHFSKATFNFKLVDEQVIQINAYDKIADYIYSKLKQGDNVFIYGKLCKNVVNVIKIKIL
;
A
#
# COMPACT_ATOMS: atom_id res chain seq x y z
N MET A 1 11.03 4.40 15.49
CA MET A 1 10.77 3.97 14.13
C MET A 1 9.43 3.33 14.07
N ASN A 2 8.58 3.80 13.25
CA ASN A 2 7.19 3.36 13.21
C ASN A 2 6.97 2.28 12.15
N GLU A 3 7.78 1.24 12.22
CA GLU A 3 7.64 0.12 11.28
C GLU A 3 6.53 -0.79 11.74
N VAL A 4 5.73 -1.26 10.79
CA VAL A 4 4.59 -2.11 11.06
C VAL A 4 4.56 -3.28 10.10
N PHE A 5 3.99 -4.39 10.59
CA PHE A 5 3.72 -5.58 9.80
C PHE A 5 2.21 -5.81 9.83
N LEU A 6 1.58 -5.81 8.68
CA LEU A 6 0.12 -5.86 8.59
C LEU A 6 -0.33 -6.97 7.65
N MET A 7 -1.43 -7.62 8.01
CA MET A 7 -2.11 -8.56 7.13
C MET A 7 -3.55 -8.14 6.99
N GLY A 8 -4.08 -8.25 5.79
CA GLY A 8 -5.46 -7.87 5.55
C GLY A 8 -5.83 -7.90 4.08
N LYS A 9 -6.88 -7.18 3.75
CA LYS A 9 -7.48 -7.19 2.43
C LYS A 9 -7.49 -5.79 1.81
N ILE A 10 -7.19 -5.73 0.52
CA ILE A 10 -7.34 -4.50 -0.25
C ILE A 10 -8.84 -4.30 -0.52
N ILE A 11 -9.42 -3.23 0.01
CA ILE A 11 -10.88 -3.03 -0.05
C ILE A 11 -11.33 -1.95 -1.02
N THR A 12 -10.40 -1.23 -1.65
CA THR A 12 -10.74 -0.26 -2.68
C THR A 12 -9.95 -0.58 -3.94
N CYS A 13 -10.35 0.03 -5.06
CA CYS A 13 -9.51 -0.04 -6.25
C CYS A 13 -8.19 0.68 -5.99
N ILE A 14 -7.16 0.25 -6.69
CA ILE A 14 -5.83 0.82 -6.53
C ILE A 14 -5.73 2.06 -7.42
N LYS A 15 -5.47 3.21 -6.81
CA LYS A 15 -5.24 4.44 -7.53
C LYS A 15 -3.76 4.55 -7.83
N PHE A 16 -3.43 4.66 -9.11
CA PHE A 16 -2.06 4.74 -9.56
C PHE A 16 -1.87 5.98 -10.41
N GLY A 17 -0.73 6.67 -10.23
CA GLY A 17 -0.44 7.84 -11.02
C GLY A 17 1.03 8.19 -10.97
N PHE A 18 1.42 9.07 -11.88
CA PHE A 18 2.79 9.58 -11.92
C PHE A 18 2.87 10.87 -11.12
N ILE A 19 4.01 11.09 -10.48
CA ILE A 19 4.24 12.25 -9.63
C ILE A 19 5.23 13.17 -10.34
N ILE A 20 4.91 14.47 -10.34
CA ILE A 20 5.75 15.49 -10.93
C ILE A 20 6.40 16.28 -9.81
N ASN A 21 7.66 16.67 -10.01
CA ASN A 21 8.42 17.52 -9.06
C ASN A 21 8.64 16.86 -7.71
N SER A 22 8.88 15.54 -7.72
CA SER A 22 9.18 14.77 -6.54
C SER A 22 10.38 13.87 -6.82
N LYS A 23 11.01 13.37 -5.76
CA LYS A 23 12.06 12.37 -5.92
C LYS A 23 11.49 10.99 -6.29
N HIS A 24 10.17 10.84 -6.24
CA HIS A 24 9.48 9.62 -6.66
C HIS A 24 8.85 9.84 -8.03
N PHE A 25 8.71 8.77 -8.80
CA PHE A 25 8.13 8.82 -10.14
C PHE A 25 6.67 8.42 -10.18
N SER A 26 6.28 7.48 -9.33
CA SER A 26 4.91 6.97 -9.33
C SER A 26 4.44 6.71 -7.93
N LYS A 27 3.12 6.64 -7.78
CA LYS A 27 2.48 6.41 -6.48
C LYS A 27 1.25 5.55 -6.67
N ALA A 28 1.08 4.55 -5.80
CA ALA A 28 -0.13 3.75 -5.72
C ALA A 28 -0.74 3.93 -4.33
N THR A 29 -2.06 4.04 -4.27
CA THR A 29 -2.78 4.27 -3.02
C THR A 29 -4.01 3.39 -2.99
N PHE A 30 -4.29 2.78 -1.85
CA PHE A 30 -5.53 2.03 -1.64
C PHE A 30 -5.84 1.98 -0.16
N ASN A 31 -7.08 1.60 0.16
CA ASN A 31 -7.47 1.33 1.55
C ASN A 31 -7.36 -0.15 1.84
N PHE A 32 -6.91 -0.45 3.04
CA PHE A 32 -6.55 -1.78 3.48
C PHE A 32 -7.28 -2.09 4.77
N LYS A 33 -8.00 -3.21 4.80
CA LYS A 33 -8.77 -3.59 5.98
C LYS A 33 -8.01 -4.67 6.73
N LEU A 34 -7.68 -4.38 7.97
CA LEU A 34 -6.97 -5.30 8.84
C LEU A 34 -7.91 -6.38 9.38
N VAL A 35 -7.31 -7.42 9.96
CA VAL A 35 -8.06 -8.53 10.53
C VAL A 35 -9.05 -8.06 11.59
N ASP A 36 -8.70 -7.02 12.36
CA ASP A 36 -9.57 -6.46 13.41
C ASP A 36 -10.58 -5.43 12.88
N GLU A 37 -10.81 -5.40 11.58
CA GLU A 37 -11.77 -4.53 10.90
C GLU A 37 -11.34 -3.07 10.78
N GLN A 38 -10.18 -2.67 11.30
CA GLN A 38 -9.68 -1.32 11.09
C GLN A 38 -9.28 -1.11 9.63
N VAL A 39 -9.52 0.09 9.13
CA VAL A 39 -9.16 0.47 7.76
C VAL A 39 -8.04 1.50 7.82
N ILE A 40 -7.00 1.27 7.03
CA ILE A 40 -5.85 2.15 6.99
C ILE A 40 -5.49 2.43 5.53
N GLN A 41 -5.04 3.65 5.26
CA GLN A 41 -4.60 4.01 3.93
C GLN A 41 -3.17 3.55 3.69
N ILE A 42 -2.94 2.97 2.53
CA ILE A 42 -1.64 2.45 2.14
C ILE A 42 -1.13 3.26 0.95
N ASN A 43 0.10 3.72 1.04
CA ASN A 43 0.79 4.39 -0.06
C ASN A 43 2.04 3.60 -0.42
N ALA A 44 2.33 3.54 -1.71
CA ALA A 44 3.56 2.94 -2.20
C ALA A 44 4.12 3.80 -3.32
N TYR A 45 5.41 3.70 -3.56
CA TYR A 45 6.10 4.56 -4.52
C TYR A 45 6.98 3.74 -5.45
N ASP A 46 7.14 4.23 -6.66
CA ASP A 46 8.11 3.74 -7.64
C ASP A 46 7.94 2.25 -7.93
N LYS A 47 8.97 1.44 -7.78
CA LYS A 47 8.91 0.02 -8.14
C LYS A 47 7.81 -0.72 -7.39
N ILE A 48 7.60 -0.39 -6.12
CA ILE A 48 6.56 -1.04 -5.32
C ILE A 48 5.19 -0.62 -5.84
N ALA A 49 5.01 0.66 -6.19
CA ALA A 49 3.76 1.14 -6.78
C ALA A 49 3.47 0.43 -8.09
N ASP A 50 4.49 0.28 -8.93
CA ASP A 50 4.35 -0.40 -10.21
C ASP A 50 3.95 -1.86 -10.00
N TYR A 51 4.58 -2.55 -9.06
CA TYR A 51 4.26 -3.92 -8.72
C TYR A 51 2.81 -4.06 -8.27
N ILE A 52 2.38 -3.18 -7.36
CA ILE A 52 1.01 -3.19 -6.83
C ILE A 52 0.01 -3.00 -7.96
N TYR A 53 0.24 -2.00 -8.80
CA TYR A 53 -0.70 -1.71 -9.87
C TYR A 53 -0.80 -2.86 -10.89
N SER A 54 0.32 -3.51 -11.18
CA SER A 54 0.33 -4.56 -12.20
C SER A 54 -0.08 -5.94 -11.69
N LYS A 55 0.10 -6.22 -10.39
CA LYS A 55 -0.06 -7.57 -9.85
C LYS A 55 -1.20 -7.73 -8.84
N LEU A 56 -1.64 -6.64 -8.23
CA LEU A 56 -2.63 -6.71 -7.15
C LEU A 56 -3.93 -6.03 -7.57
N LYS A 57 -5.02 -6.40 -6.91
CA LYS A 57 -6.32 -5.81 -7.18
C LYS A 57 -7.17 -5.78 -5.93
N GLN A 58 -8.25 -5.03 -5.98
CA GLN A 58 -9.25 -5.01 -4.92
C GLN A 58 -9.70 -6.44 -4.62
N GLY A 59 -9.75 -6.77 -3.35
CA GLY A 59 -10.14 -8.10 -2.89
C GLY A 59 -8.98 -9.01 -2.53
N ASP A 60 -7.77 -8.68 -2.95
CA ASP A 60 -6.59 -9.50 -2.63
C ASP A 60 -6.24 -9.41 -1.16
N ASN A 61 -5.83 -10.53 -0.59
CA ASN A 61 -5.28 -10.60 0.76
C ASN A 61 -3.77 -10.51 0.65
N VAL A 62 -3.18 -9.60 1.42
CA VAL A 62 -1.75 -9.34 1.31
C VAL A 62 -1.13 -9.13 2.68
N PHE A 63 0.18 -9.30 2.72
CA PHE A 63 1.02 -8.95 3.86
C PHE A 63 1.80 -7.71 3.49
N ILE A 64 1.81 -6.72 4.39
CA ILE A 64 2.51 -5.46 4.17
C ILE A 64 3.50 -5.21 5.29
N TYR A 65 4.73 -4.88 4.92
CA TYR A 65 5.73 -4.34 5.83
C TYR A 65 5.97 -2.91 5.39
N GLY A 66 5.84 -1.97 6.31
CA GLY A 66 5.99 -0.57 5.96
C GLY A 66 6.23 0.32 7.16
N LYS A 67 6.22 1.62 6.90
CA LYS A 67 6.38 2.64 7.94
C LYS A 67 5.08 3.38 8.13
N LEU A 68 4.62 3.44 9.37
CA LEU A 68 3.44 4.22 9.74
C LEU A 68 3.84 5.69 9.84
N CYS A 69 3.17 6.53 9.07
CA CYS A 69 3.39 7.96 9.08
C CYS A 69 2.03 8.63 9.22
N LYS A 70 1.73 9.10 10.43
CA LYS A 70 0.40 9.57 10.80
C LYS A 70 -0.60 8.43 10.63
N ASN A 71 -1.58 8.54 9.77
CA ASN A 71 -2.58 7.48 9.57
C ASN A 71 -2.39 6.75 8.24
N VAL A 72 -1.18 6.79 7.72
CA VAL A 72 -0.87 6.19 6.42
C VAL A 72 0.35 5.30 6.58
N VAL A 73 0.33 4.14 5.93
CA VAL A 73 1.49 3.25 5.90
C VAL A 73 2.15 3.36 4.53
N ASN A 74 3.44 3.67 4.53
CA ASN A 74 4.25 3.67 3.32
C ASN A 74 4.92 2.31 3.19
N VAL A 75 4.65 1.62 2.09
CA VAL A 75 5.06 0.23 1.92
C VAL A 75 6.56 0.12 1.68
N ILE A 76 7.20 -0.79 2.41
CA ILE A 76 8.58 -1.21 2.15
C ILE A 76 8.57 -2.55 1.40
N LYS A 77 7.70 -3.46 1.80
CA LYS A 77 7.51 -4.74 1.14
C LYS A 77 6.04 -5.13 1.15
N ILE A 78 5.60 -5.80 0.10
CA ILE A 78 4.24 -6.31 0.01
C ILE A 78 4.28 -7.71 -0.62
N LYS A 79 3.42 -8.59 -0.13
CA LYS A 79 3.39 -9.96 -0.59
C LYS A 79 1.96 -10.46 -0.62
N ILE A 80 1.59 -11.15 -1.70
CA ILE A 80 0.27 -11.79 -1.79
C ILE A 80 0.24 -13.00 -0.87
N LEU A 81 -0.83 -13.12 -0.12
CA LEU A 81 -1.06 -14.26 0.76
C LEU A 81 -1.77 -15.39 0.03
#